data_578cb24fa38cb07241bb9571c57ee680
#
_entry.id   578cb24fa38cb07241bb9571c57ee680
#
_cell.length_a   1.000
_cell.length_b   1.000
_cell.length_c   1.000
_cell.angle_alpha   90.00
_cell.angle_beta   90.00
_cell.angle_gamma   90.00
#
_symmetry.space_group_name_H-M   'P 1'
#
loop_
_entity.id
_entity.type
_entity.pdbx_description
1 polymer ?
#
loop_
_entity_poly.entity_id
_entity_poly.type
_entity_poly.pdbx_seq_one_letter_code
_entity_poly.pdbx_strand_id
1 'polypeptide(L)'
;MRRLVVKVLKNETILVVASILALISCFIVPPDKEYAGYIHASTISQLICLMLVVCGFQRIGVFRIIGSRLLHHVKTARGLVLTLIALPFFSGMLITNDVALVTFVPFAIAVLTMAHMEEHAVLVGTLMTIGANVGSMLTPIGNAHNLYLKALTGMPTSEMIGIMAPYSATAAVLLIIITCVIFGSKSVSEFSAIDGSDIEQNVLAPHSDRPQPDEIRVTGYGAGYGGWRTIVYTALFVVCLLAVSDFIPLWLMCVIVFVAFLLCDRRVFRNVDWGLPLTFCMFFIFIGNMKRVPEFYELAASLVDAHPLEVAVVSSQFISNVPTTLLLSGFCDQWRELIIGTNLGGLGTLIASMASLIGYKNVTRAYPDKKGRYLAVYTAVNVLFVIVLVGLSWIIE
;
A
#
# COMPACT_ATOMS: atom_id res chain seq x y z
N MET A 1 25.41 18.57 1.42
CA MET A 1 25.52 17.16 1.81
C MET A 1 24.75 16.82 3.08
N ARG A 2 25.04 17.44 4.25
CA ARG A 2 24.35 17.15 5.54
C ARG A 2 22.82 17.27 5.49
N ARG A 3 22.25 18.29 4.83
CA ARG A 3 20.78 18.47 4.67
C ARG A 3 20.15 17.39 3.78
N LEU A 4 20.87 16.90 2.79
CA LEU A 4 20.39 15.84 1.89
C LEU A 4 20.38 14.49 2.62
N VAL A 5 21.43 14.19 3.38
CA VAL A 5 21.51 12.99 4.22
C VAL A 5 20.41 12.96 5.27
N VAL A 6 20.16 14.08 5.97
CA VAL A 6 19.09 14.19 6.97
C VAL A 6 17.70 14.05 6.32
N LYS A 7 17.53 14.54 5.08
CA LYS A 7 16.27 14.40 4.34
C LYS A 7 16.03 12.93 3.94
N VAL A 8 17.06 12.25 3.44
CA VAL A 8 16.98 10.81 3.12
C VAL A 8 16.73 9.98 4.38
N LEU A 9 17.45 10.23 5.48
CA LEU A 9 17.26 9.54 6.76
C LEU A 9 15.85 9.67 7.32
N LYS A 10 15.18 10.82 7.11
CA LYS A 10 13.81 11.05 7.61
C LYS A 10 12.72 10.47 6.71
N ASN A 11 12.97 10.40 5.41
CA ASN A 11 11.97 10.02 4.44
C ASN A 11 12.05 8.53 4.07
N GLU A 12 13.26 7.97 4.04
CA GLU A 12 13.58 6.61 3.60
C GLU A 12 14.18 5.78 4.75
N THR A 13 13.57 5.86 5.94
CA THR A 13 14.09 5.20 7.15
C THR A 13 14.30 3.69 6.93
N ILE A 14 13.37 3.02 6.25
CA ILE A 14 13.45 1.57 5.99
C ILE A 14 14.61 1.25 5.06
N LEU A 15 14.83 2.03 4.00
CA LEU A 15 15.97 1.87 3.09
C LEU A 15 17.30 2.05 3.84
N VAL A 16 17.38 3.02 4.73
CA VAL A 16 18.59 3.27 5.53
C VAL A 16 18.88 2.08 6.45
N VAL A 17 17.88 1.59 7.16
CA VAL A 17 18.03 0.40 8.04
C VAL A 17 18.43 -0.81 7.21
N ALA A 18 17.76 -1.10 6.09
CA ALA A 18 18.09 -2.19 5.19
C ALA A 18 19.53 -2.08 4.66
N SER A 19 19.96 -0.86 4.30
CA SER A 19 21.33 -0.61 3.81
C SER A 19 22.40 -0.86 4.90
N ILE A 20 22.11 -0.45 6.13
CA ILE A 20 23.00 -0.70 7.28
C ILE A 20 23.11 -2.22 7.54
N LEU A 21 21.98 -2.94 7.56
CA LEU A 21 21.96 -4.39 7.75
C LEU A 21 22.71 -5.11 6.64
N ALA A 22 22.47 -4.73 5.38
CA ALA A 22 23.22 -5.27 4.24
C ALA A 22 24.71 -5.02 4.37
N LEU A 23 25.12 -3.79 4.73
CA LEU A 23 26.51 -3.43 4.89
C LEU A 23 27.18 -4.24 6.02
N ILE A 24 26.53 -4.35 7.18
CA ILE A 24 27.04 -5.16 8.30
C ILE A 24 27.19 -6.61 7.86
N SER A 25 26.20 -7.17 7.15
CA SER A 25 26.27 -8.55 6.68
C SER A 25 27.39 -8.81 5.69
N CYS A 26 27.82 -7.80 4.91
CA CYS A 26 28.95 -7.90 4.01
C CYS A 26 30.30 -8.04 4.74
N PHE A 27 30.41 -7.61 6.00
CA PHE A 27 31.61 -7.88 6.83
C PHE A 27 31.63 -9.31 7.38
N ILE A 28 30.47 -9.93 7.56
CA ILE A 28 30.35 -11.33 8.02
C ILE A 28 30.56 -12.29 6.85
N VAL A 29 29.90 -12.00 5.72
CA VAL A 29 30.00 -12.76 4.47
C VAL A 29 30.48 -11.81 3.39
N PRO A 30 31.80 -11.84 3.04
CA PRO A 30 32.36 -10.94 2.03
C PRO A 30 31.73 -11.12 0.66
N PRO A 31 31.57 -10.02 -0.13
CA PRO A 31 31.00 -10.07 -1.47
C PRO A 31 31.71 -11.06 -2.38
N ASP A 32 30.93 -11.93 -2.99
CA ASP A 32 31.36 -12.96 -3.94
C ASP A 32 30.39 -13.09 -5.14
N LYS A 33 30.56 -14.11 -5.97
CA LYS A 33 29.74 -14.33 -7.17
C LYS A 33 28.28 -14.70 -6.83
N GLU A 34 28.02 -15.19 -5.63
CA GLU A 34 26.67 -15.60 -5.20
C GLU A 34 25.76 -14.41 -4.93
N TYR A 35 26.32 -13.23 -4.63
CA TYR A 35 25.55 -12.01 -4.42
C TYR A 35 24.62 -11.64 -5.58
N ALA A 36 25.06 -11.92 -6.82
CA ALA A 36 24.20 -11.69 -7.99
C ALA A 36 22.94 -12.57 -7.98
N GLY A 37 23.03 -13.76 -7.37
CA GLY A 37 21.91 -14.70 -7.23
C GLY A 37 20.93 -14.33 -6.11
N TYR A 38 21.31 -13.46 -5.17
CA TYR A 38 20.40 -13.05 -4.09
C TYR A 38 19.27 -12.15 -4.59
N ILE A 39 19.54 -11.38 -5.64
CA ILE A 39 18.59 -10.39 -6.15
C ILE A 39 17.55 -11.09 -7.03
N HIS A 40 16.30 -11.12 -6.58
CA HIS A 40 15.17 -11.60 -7.35
C HIS A 40 14.78 -10.57 -8.43
N ALA A 41 15.51 -10.57 -9.55
CA ALA A 41 15.33 -9.62 -10.65
C ALA A 41 13.89 -9.62 -11.21
N SER A 42 13.22 -10.78 -11.19
CA SER A 42 11.81 -10.91 -11.60
C SER A 42 10.89 -10.03 -10.74
N THR A 43 11.00 -10.12 -9.42
CA THR A 43 10.22 -9.32 -8.48
C THR A 43 10.47 -7.84 -8.65
N ILE A 44 11.75 -7.43 -8.72
CA ILE A 44 12.13 -6.02 -8.87
C ILE A 44 11.59 -5.46 -10.19
N SER A 45 11.67 -6.20 -11.28
CA SER A 45 11.18 -5.77 -12.59
C SER A 45 9.65 -5.63 -12.60
N GLN A 46 8.92 -6.59 -12.03
CA GLN A 46 7.46 -6.51 -11.90
C GLN A 46 7.05 -5.30 -11.05
N LEU A 47 7.72 -5.10 -9.92
CA LEU A 47 7.46 -3.99 -9.01
C LEU A 47 7.64 -2.64 -9.73
N ILE A 48 8.78 -2.44 -10.41
CA ILE A 48 9.07 -1.19 -11.12
C ILE A 48 8.05 -0.94 -12.24
N CYS A 49 7.70 -1.96 -13.04
CA CYS A 49 6.73 -1.80 -14.13
C CYS A 49 5.34 -1.40 -13.59
N LEU A 50 4.87 -2.07 -12.54
CA LEU A 50 3.60 -1.73 -11.90
C LEU A 50 3.63 -0.31 -11.32
N MET A 51 4.71 0.08 -10.63
CA MET A 51 4.88 1.43 -10.08
C MET A 51 4.87 2.50 -11.18
N LEU A 52 5.50 2.26 -12.34
CA LEU A 52 5.46 3.18 -13.48
C LEU A 52 4.02 3.38 -13.99
N VAL A 53 3.27 2.29 -14.18
CA VAL A 53 1.89 2.36 -14.67
C VAL A 53 0.98 3.08 -13.67
N VAL A 54 1.12 2.77 -12.38
CA VAL A 54 0.34 3.40 -11.30
C VAL A 54 0.66 4.90 -11.19
N CYS A 55 1.95 5.28 -11.27
CA CYS A 55 2.36 6.69 -11.35
C CYS A 55 1.77 7.40 -12.59
N GLY A 56 1.68 6.69 -13.73
CA GLY A 56 0.99 7.19 -14.91
C GLY A 56 -0.48 7.52 -14.64
N PHE A 57 -1.23 6.60 -14.02
CA PHE A 57 -2.63 6.82 -13.63
C PHE A 57 -2.80 7.96 -12.63
N GLN A 58 -1.93 8.07 -11.63
CA GLN A 58 -1.95 9.19 -10.68
C GLN A 58 -1.81 10.54 -11.40
N ARG A 59 -0.90 10.63 -12.38
CA ARG A 59 -0.65 11.86 -13.13
C ARG A 59 -1.82 12.33 -13.98
N ILE A 60 -2.61 11.42 -14.54
CA ILE A 60 -3.82 11.78 -15.32
C ILE A 60 -5.08 11.93 -14.44
N GLY A 61 -4.96 11.71 -13.13
CA GLY A 61 -6.04 11.94 -12.18
C GLY A 61 -7.22 10.97 -12.24
N VAL A 62 -7.06 9.79 -12.86
CA VAL A 62 -8.14 8.79 -13.05
C VAL A 62 -8.84 8.46 -11.74
N PHE A 63 -8.08 8.27 -10.66
CA PHE A 63 -8.64 7.90 -9.36
C PHE A 63 -9.54 8.99 -8.76
N ARG A 64 -9.24 10.27 -8.99
CA ARG A 64 -10.08 11.39 -8.55
C ARG A 64 -11.39 11.43 -9.34
N ILE A 65 -11.32 11.21 -10.65
CA ILE A 65 -12.50 11.15 -11.53
C ILE A 65 -13.43 10.02 -11.08
N ILE A 66 -12.89 8.85 -10.77
CA ILE A 66 -13.66 7.72 -10.24
C ILE A 66 -14.31 8.10 -8.90
N GLY A 67 -13.53 8.68 -7.98
CA GLY A 67 -14.02 9.10 -6.66
C GLY A 67 -15.14 10.13 -6.75
N SER A 68 -14.98 11.18 -7.56
CA SER A 68 -16.01 12.20 -7.73
C SER A 68 -17.30 11.65 -8.34
N ARG A 69 -17.20 10.82 -9.39
CA ARG A 69 -18.38 10.21 -10.02
C ARG A 69 -19.18 9.30 -9.06
N LEU A 70 -18.49 8.54 -8.21
CA LEU A 70 -19.16 7.67 -7.23
C LEU A 70 -19.88 8.49 -6.16
N LEU A 71 -19.33 9.62 -5.74
CA LEU A 71 -19.94 10.49 -4.74
C LEU A 71 -21.21 11.18 -5.22
N HIS A 72 -21.38 11.46 -6.51
CA HIS A 72 -22.60 12.06 -7.06
C HIS A 72 -23.88 11.25 -6.78
N HIS A 73 -23.78 9.97 -6.53
CA HIS A 73 -24.93 9.10 -6.27
C HIS A 73 -25.23 8.95 -4.77
N VAL A 74 -24.44 9.57 -3.90
CA VAL A 74 -24.54 9.42 -2.44
C VAL A 74 -25.39 10.50 -1.84
N LYS A 75 -26.40 10.11 -1.03
CA LYS A 75 -27.37 11.04 -0.40
C LYS A 75 -27.35 10.99 1.13
N THR A 76 -26.63 10.06 1.74
CA THR A 76 -26.62 9.84 3.19
C THR A 76 -25.22 9.81 3.76
N ALA A 77 -25.07 10.21 5.04
CA ALA A 77 -23.78 10.17 5.73
C ALA A 77 -23.17 8.76 5.75
N ARG A 78 -23.99 7.72 5.98
CA ARG A 78 -23.57 6.33 5.89
C ARG A 78 -23.06 5.96 4.50
N GLY A 79 -23.82 6.30 3.46
CA GLY A 79 -23.41 6.05 2.08
C GLY A 79 -22.11 6.75 1.71
N LEU A 80 -21.94 8.00 2.18
CA LEU A 80 -20.70 8.76 1.99
C LEU A 80 -19.51 8.03 2.57
N VAL A 81 -19.58 7.65 3.84
CA VAL A 81 -18.47 6.98 4.52
C VAL A 81 -18.18 5.61 3.91
N LEU A 82 -19.22 4.83 3.58
CA LEU A 82 -19.04 3.56 2.86
C LEU A 82 -18.32 3.75 1.51
N THR A 83 -18.72 4.76 0.74
CA THR A 83 -18.07 5.06 -0.54
C THR A 83 -16.60 5.46 -0.34
N LEU A 84 -16.32 6.33 0.66
CA LEU A 84 -14.96 6.75 0.97
C LEU A 84 -14.07 5.58 1.41
N ILE A 85 -14.61 4.59 2.12
CA ILE A 85 -13.87 3.37 2.51
C ILE A 85 -13.72 2.41 1.32
N ALA A 86 -14.76 2.27 0.50
CA ALA A 86 -14.74 1.39 -0.67
C ALA A 86 -13.70 1.82 -1.71
N LEU A 87 -13.47 3.13 -1.88
CA LEU A 87 -12.48 3.65 -2.81
C LEU A 87 -11.07 3.07 -2.57
N PRO A 88 -10.44 3.24 -1.40
CA PRO A 88 -9.12 2.64 -1.15
C PRO A 88 -9.17 1.11 -1.01
N PHE A 89 -10.29 0.52 -0.59
CA PHE A 89 -10.46 -0.93 -0.52
C PHE A 89 -10.33 -1.58 -1.91
N PHE A 90 -11.15 -1.18 -2.87
CA PHE A 90 -11.14 -1.76 -4.21
C PHE A 90 -9.94 -1.29 -5.05
N SER A 91 -9.55 -0.03 -4.94
CA SER A 91 -8.37 0.44 -5.66
C SER A 91 -7.08 -0.21 -5.14
N GLY A 92 -6.98 -0.47 -3.82
CA GLY A 92 -5.86 -1.18 -3.22
C GLY A 92 -5.66 -2.60 -3.76
N MET A 93 -6.70 -3.24 -4.31
CA MET A 93 -6.56 -4.54 -4.98
C MET A 93 -5.82 -4.45 -6.32
N LEU A 94 -5.88 -3.29 -6.97
CA LEU A 94 -5.38 -3.08 -8.33
C LEU A 94 -4.11 -2.23 -8.38
N ILE A 95 -3.98 -1.33 -7.41
CA ILE A 95 -2.80 -0.49 -7.18
C ILE A 95 -2.34 -0.73 -5.75
N THR A 96 -1.15 -0.31 -5.39
CA THR A 96 -0.70 -0.52 -4.01
C THR A 96 -1.55 0.26 -3.00
N ASN A 97 -1.72 -0.29 -1.79
CA ASN A 97 -2.43 0.34 -0.68
C ASN A 97 -1.91 1.76 -0.37
N ASP A 98 -0.59 1.97 -0.46
CA ASP A 98 0.05 3.26 -0.22
C ASP A 98 -0.42 4.31 -1.23
N VAL A 99 -0.46 3.97 -2.51
CA VAL A 99 -0.94 4.84 -3.60
C VAL A 99 -2.42 5.15 -3.44
N ALA A 100 -3.22 4.15 -3.08
CA ALA A 100 -4.65 4.35 -2.80
C ALA A 100 -4.85 5.39 -1.68
N LEU A 101 -4.12 5.29 -0.56
CA LEU A 101 -4.27 6.21 0.56
C LEU A 101 -3.72 7.61 0.28
N VAL A 102 -2.57 7.73 -0.40
CA VAL A 102 -2.04 9.04 -0.82
C VAL A 102 -3.06 9.79 -1.68
N THR A 103 -3.84 9.07 -2.48
CA THR A 103 -4.83 9.65 -3.38
C THR A 103 -6.16 9.95 -2.68
N PHE A 104 -6.71 8.96 -1.96
CA PHE A 104 -8.08 9.04 -1.48
C PHE A 104 -8.23 9.63 -0.08
N VAL A 105 -7.20 9.63 0.79
CA VAL A 105 -7.34 10.25 2.12
C VAL A 105 -7.42 11.78 2.04
N PRO A 106 -6.57 12.50 1.26
CA PRO A 106 -6.74 13.94 1.08
C PRO A 106 -8.09 14.28 0.42
N PHE A 107 -8.54 13.48 -0.54
CA PHE A 107 -9.85 13.62 -1.16
C PHE A 107 -10.98 13.47 -0.12
N ALA A 108 -10.93 12.45 0.73
CA ALA A 108 -11.90 12.23 1.78
C ALA A 108 -11.95 13.39 2.80
N ILE A 109 -10.78 13.94 3.17
CA ILE A 109 -10.70 15.10 4.07
C ILE A 109 -11.45 16.28 3.45
N ALA A 110 -11.23 16.60 2.18
CA ALA A 110 -11.93 17.68 1.49
C ALA A 110 -13.44 17.45 1.45
N VAL A 111 -13.87 16.23 1.11
CA VAL A 111 -15.28 15.84 1.07
C VAL A 111 -15.94 15.92 2.45
N LEU A 112 -15.28 15.47 3.51
CA LEU A 112 -15.78 15.54 4.89
C LEU A 112 -15.88 16.99 5.37
N THR A 113 -14.97 17.87 4.98
CA THR A 113 -15.06 19.30 5.28
C THR A 113 -16.24 19.94 4.58
N MET A 114 -16.47 19.65 3.29
CA MET A 114 -17.63 20.14 2.53
C MET A 114 -18.95 19.61 3.09
N ALA A 115 -18.96 18.40 3.67
CA ALA A 115 -20.13 17.79 4.30
C ALA A 115 -20.30 18.19 5.79
N HIS A 116 -19.50 19.10 6.33
CA HIS A 116 -19.46 19.48 7.76
C HIS A 116 -19.35 18.28 8.71
N MET A 117 -18.55 17.27 8.30
CA MET A 117 -18.32 16.02 9.03
C MET A 117 -16.87 15.89 9.54
N GLU A 118 -16.16 16.99 9.78
CA GLU A 118 -14.74 16.99 10.19
C GLU A 118 -14.49 16.29 11.52
N GLU A 119 -15.51 16.22 12.39
CA GLU A 119 -15.40 15.48 13.64
C GLU A 119 -15.19 13.98 13.46
N HIS A 120 -15.66 13.44 12.34
CA HIS A 120 -15.53 12.03 11.95
C HIS A 120 -14.24 11.73 11.15
N ALA A 121 -13.45 12.74 10.79
CA ALA A 121 -12.28 12.59 9.93
C ALA A 121 -11.25 11.58 10.47
N VAL A 122 -11.09 11.50 11.80
CA VAL A 122 -10.19 10.53 12.46
C VAL A 122 -10.68 9.10 12.22
N LEU A 123 -11.95 8.83 12.47
CA LEU A 123 -12.53 7.50 12.31
C LEU A 123 -12.57 7.10 10.85
N VAL A 124 -13.05 7.99 9.97
CA VAL A 124 -13.12 7.72 8.52
C VAL A 124 -11.72 7.48 7.94
N GLY A 125 -10.72 8.30 8.28
CA GLY A 125 -9.34 8.10 7.87
C GLY A 125 -8.75 6.77 8.37
N THR A 126 -9.11 6.36 9.60
CA THR A 126 -8.74 5.05 10.15
C THR A 126 -9.37 3.91 9.35
N LEU A 127 -10.69 3.95 9.12
CA LEU A 127 -11.42 2.93 8.37
C LEU A 127 -10.96 2.84 6.92
N MET A 128 -10.63 3.97 6.28
CA MET A 128 -10.03 4.01 4.95
C MET A 128 -8.66 3.34 4.90
N THR A 129 -7.85 3.57 5.93
CA THR A 129 -6.51 2.96 6.05
C THR A 129 -6.62 1.44 6.21
N ILE A 130 -7.52 0.97 7.08
CA ILE A 130 -7.81 -0.45 7.21
C ILE A 130 -8.36 -1.00 5.89
N GLY A 131 -9.31 -0.30 5.26
CA GLY A 131 -9.88 -0.69 3.98
C GLY A 131 -8.82 -0.88 2.88
N ALA A 132 -7.85 0.04 2.79
CA ALA A 132 -6.74 -0.10 1.84
C ALA A 132 -5.87 -1.33 2.14
N ASN A 133 -5.52 -1.57 3.42
CA ASN A 133 -4.72 -2.72 3.82
C ASN A 133 -5.45 -4.04 3.55
N VAL A 134 -6.73 -4.17 3.98
CA VAL A 134 -7.47 -5.43 3.82
C VAL A 134 -7.97 -5.66 2.40
N GLY A 135 -8.14 -4.62 1.60
CA GLY A 135 -8.39 -4.74 0.17
C GLY A 135 -7.14 -5.23 -0.57
N SER A 136 -6.00 -4.59 -0.32
CA SER A 136 -4.74 -4.89 -1.00
C SER A 136 -4.21 -6.30 -0.75
N MET A 137 -4.55 -6.93 0.39
CA MET A 137 -4.11 -8.29 0.68
C MET A 137 -4.73 -9.36 -0.22
N LEU A 138 -5.86 -9.04 -0.89
CA LEU A 138 -6.57 -10.00 -1.72
C LEU A 138 -5.81 -10.37 -3.00
N THR A 139 -4.98 -9.47 -3.52
CA THR A 139 -4.28 -9.69 -4.80
C THR A 139 -2.76 -9.57 -4.67
N PRO A 140 -1.98 -10.25 -5.51
CA PRO A 140 -0.53 -10.09 -5.53
C PRO A 140 -0.08 -8.65 -5.79
N ILE A 141 -0.84 -7.89 -6.58
CA ILE A 141 -0.51 -6.54 -7.03
C ILE A 141 -0.76 -5.49 -5.94
N GLY A 142 -1.72 -5.76 -5.05
CA GLY A 142 -2.14 -4.82 -4.01
C GLY A 142 -1.03 -4.45 -3.03
N ASN A 143 -0.03 -5.32 -2.86
CA ASN A 143 1.10 -5.09 -1.96
C ASN A 143 2.42 -5.60 -2.56
N ALA A 144 3.50 -4.85 -2.35
CA ALA A 144 4.82 -5.22 -2.85
C ALA A 144 5.32 -6.57 -2.31
N HIS A 145 5.03 -6.88 -1.03
CA HIS A 145 5.42 -8.15 -0.43
C HIS A 145 4.60 -9.33 -0.97
N ASN A 146 3.33 -9.13 -1.32
CA ASN A 146 2.52 -10.16 -1.97
C ASN A 146 3.04 -10.51 -3.35
N LEU A 147 3.43 -9.49 -4.12
CA LEU A 147 4.07 -9.67 -5.42
C LEU A 147 5.38 -10.46 -5.30
N TYR A 148 6.17 -10.14 -4.28
CA TYR A 148 7.41 -10.86 -3.98
C TYR A 148 7.13 -12.32 -3.60
N LEU A 149 6.20 -12.60 -2.67
CA LEU A 149 5.86 -13.97 -2.26
C LEU A 149 5.36 -14.79 -3.44
N LYS A 150 4.50 -14.20 -4.30
CA LYS A 150 4.07 -14.87 -5.54
C LYS A 150 5.24 -15.23 -6.44
N ALA A 151 6.16 -14.29 -6.65
CA ALA A 151 7.32 -14.52 -7.51
C ALA A 151 8.32 -15.54 -6.91
N LEU A 152 8.44 -15.55 -5.59
CA LEU A 152 9.31 -16.47 -4.85
C LEU A 152 8.78 -17.91 -4.88
N THR A 153 7.48 -18.07 -4.62
CA THR A 153 6.84 -19.38 -4.48
C THR A 153 6.39 -19.98 -5.80
N GLY A 154 6.24 -19.16 -6.85
CA GLY A 154 5.60 -19.57 -8.10
C GLY A 154 4.10 -19.88 -7.96
N MET A 155 3.48 -19.52 -6.83
CA MET A 155 2.06 -19.79 -6.54
C MET A 155 1.15 -19.13 -7.59
N PRO A 156 0.14 -19.83 -8.12
CA PRO A 156 -0.85 -19.24 -9.00
C PRO A 156 -1.58 -18.06 -8.32
N THR A 157 -1.87 -17.01 -9.09
CA THR A 157 -2.62 -15.84 -8.57
C THR A 157 -3.97 -16.25 -7.98
N SER A 158 -4.67 -17.22 -8.56
CA SER A 158 -5.95 -17.73 -8.06
C SER A 158 -5.83 -18.39 -6.68
N GLU A 159 -4.75 -19.10 -6.42
CA GLU A 159 -4.49 -19.75 -5.15
C GLU A 159 -4.24 -18.70 -4.06
N MET A 160 -3.40 -17.70 -4.32
CA MET A 160 -3.16 -16.60 -3.40
C MET A 160 -4.44 -15.82 -3.08
N ILE A 161 -5.28 -15.55 -4.09
CA ILE A 161 -6.60 -14.95 -3.89
C ILE A 161 -7.47 -15.86 -3.02
N GLY A 162 -7.47 -17.16 -3.26
CA GLY A 162 -8.23 -18.15 -2.48
C GLY A 162 -7.83 -18.17 -1.01
N ILE A 163 -6.53 -18.09 -0.71
CA ILE A 163 -6.00 -18.00 0.66
C ILE A 163 -6.50 -16.73 1.36
N MET A 164 -6.43 -15.57 0.69
CA MET A 164 -6.70 -14.27 1.30
C MET A 164 -8.18 -13.86 1.25
N ALA A 165 -9.00 -14.48 0.39
CA ALA A 165 -10.41 -14.11 0.21
C ALA A 165 -11.25 -14.16 1.49
N PRO A 166 -11.18 -15.19 2.36
CA PRO A 166 -11.97 -15.23 3.58
C PRO A 166 -11.60 -14.09 4.54
N TYR A 167 -10.33 -13.72 4.65
CA TYR A 167 -9.86 -12.63 5.51
C TYR A 167 -10.30 -11.26 4.98
N SER A 168 -10.13 -11.01 3.68
CA SER A 168 -10.55 -9.76 3.05
C SER A 168 -12.07 -9.60 3.08
N ALA A 169 -12.84 -10.67 2.85
CA ALA A 169 -14.30 -10.65 2.92
C ALA A 169 -14.80 -10.39 4.36
N THR A 170 -14.23 -11.07 5.35
CA THR A 170 -14.58 -10.85 6.77
C THR A 170 -14.26 -9.42 7.19
N ALA A 171 -13.11 -8.89 6.79
CA ALA A 171 -12.73 -7.52 7.07
C ALA A 171 -13.68 -6.51 6.38
N ALA A 172 -14.11 -6.77 5.13
CA ALA A 172 -15.09 -5.94 4.44
C ALA A 172 -16.42 -5.91 5.17
N VAL A 173 -16.91 -7.07 5.63
CA VAL A 173 -18.15 -7.16 6.43
C VAL A 173 -18.00 -6.37 7.72
N LEU A 174 -16.86 -6.49 8.41
CA LEU A 174 -16.61 -5.75 9.65
C LEU A 174 -16.57 -4.23 9.42
N LEU A 175 -15.94 -3.76 8.33
CA LEU A 175 -15.96 -2.35 7.93
C LEU A 175 -17.38 -1.84 7.69
N ILE A 176 -18.21 -2.63 7.00
CA ILE A 176 -19.62 -2.29 6.74
C ILE A 176 -20.39 -2.23 8.06
N ILE A 177 -20.25 -3.22 8.94
CA ILE A 177 -20.94 -3.25 10.23
C ILE A 177 -20.58 -2.03 11.08
N ILE A 178 -19.27 -1.74 11.25
CA ILE A 178 -18.80 -0.59 12.02
C ILE A 178 -19.38 0.71 11.44
N THR A 179 -19.36 0.86 10.13
CA THR A 179 -19.91 2.05 9.47
C THR A 179 -21.41 2.15 9.66
N CYS A 180 -22.15 1.04 9.53
CA CYS A 180 -23.60 1.03 9.70
C CYS A 180 -24.06 1.30 11.14
N VAL A 181 -23.27 0.87 12.12
CA VAL A 181 -23.56 1.10 13.55
C VAL A 181 -23.29 2.56 13.93
N ILE A 182 -22.18 3.13 13.44
CA ILE A 182 -21.75 4.49 13.87
C ILE A 182 -22.47 5.58 13.07
N PHE A 183 -22.66 5.37 11.76
CA PHE A 183 -23.24 6.39 10.88
C PHE A 183 -24.70 6.10 10.57
N GLY A 184 -25.56 7.05 10.91
CA GLY A 184 -27.01 6.96 10.60
C GLY A 184 -27.32 7.12 9.11
N SER A 185 -28.55 6.74 8.73
CA SER A 185 -29.07 6.97 7.36
C SER A 185 -29.66 8.39 7.18
N LYS A 186 -29.36 9.33 8.08
CA LYS A 186 -29.81 10.70 7.93
C LYS A 186 -29.34 11.30 6.62
N SER A 187 -30.23 11.95 5.90
CA SER A 187 -29.86 12.68 4.68
C SER A 187 -28.91 13.82 5.04
N VAL A 188 -27.82 13.94 4.31
CA VAL A 188 -26.96 15.13 4.36
C VAL A 188 -27.60 16.13 3.38
N SER A 189 -28.48 16.98 3.90
CA SER A 189 -29.29 17.92 3.10
C SER A 189 -28.46 18.92 2.29
N GLU A 190 -27.23 19.16 2.71
CA GLU A 190 -26.28 20.05 2.02
C GLU A 190 -25.54 19.36 0.87
N PHE A 191 -25.56 18.02 0.80
CA PHE A 191 -24.90 17.27 -0.28
C PHE A 191 -25.60 17.43 -1.63
N SER A 192 -26.90 17.79 -1.63
CA SER A 192 -27.66 18.09 -2.86
C SER A 192 -27.23 19.42 -3.51
N ALA A 193 -26.48 20.26 -2.79
CA ALA A 193 -25.99 21.54 -3.26
C ALA A 193 -24.51 21.47 -3.73
N ILE A 194 -23.80 20.36 -3.47
CA ILE A 194 -22.42 20.18 -3.94
C ILE A 194 -22.49 19.73 -5.40
N ASP A 195 -22.41 20.69 -6.30
CA ASP A 195 -22.22 20.40 -7.73
C ASP A 195 -20.84 19.76 -7.94
N GLY A 196 -20.75 18.79 -8.87
CA GLY A 196 -19.47 18.14 -9.20
C GLY A 196 -18.36 19.13 -9.60
N SER A 197 -18.75 20.32 -10.09
CA SER A 197 -17.85 21.42 -10.34
C SER A 197 -17.21 22.00 -9.08
N ASP A 198 -17.92 22.00 -7.93
CA ASP A 198 -17.39 22.50 -6.66
C ASP A 198 -16.39 21.50 -6.05
N ILE A 199 -16.65 20.19 -6.18
CA ILE A 199 -15.68 19.15 -5.81
C ILE A 199 -14.42 19.28 -6.70
N GLU A 200 -14.63 19.49 -8.00
CA GLU A 200 -13.55 19.64 -8.96
C GLU A 200 -12.72 20.90 -8.67
N GLN A 201 -13.35 22.04 -8.39
CA GLN A 201 -12.68 23.29 -8.07
C GLN A 201 -12.01 23.30 -6.69
N ASN A 202 -12.66 22.81 -5.64
CA ASN A 202 -12.13 22.85 -4.27
C ASN A 202 -11.13 21.73 -3.96
N VAL A 203 -11.23 20.59 -4.64
CA VAL A 203 -10.26 19.47 -4.50
C VAL A 203 -9.13 19.59 -5.50
N LEU A 204 -9.34 20.22 -6.65
CA LEU A 204 -8.36 20.40 -7.73
C LEU A 204 -7.60 21.71 -7.65
N ALA A 205 -8.14 22.75 -6.99
CA ALA A 205 -7.45 24.02 -6.83
C ALA A 205 -6.23 23.84 -5.90
N PRO A 206 -5.02 24.26 -6.34
CA PRO A 206 -3.91 24.35 -5.41
C PRO A 206 -4.29 25.41 -4.37
N HIS A 207 -4.43 25.02 -3.11
CA HIS A 207 -4.52 25.96 -2.00
C HIS A 207 -3.19 26.72 -1.95
N SER A 208 -3.17 27.93 -2.54
CA SER A 208 -1.99 28.78 -2.68
C SER A 208 -1.39 29.25 -1.35
N ASP A 209 -2.10 29.11 -0.24
CA ASP A 209 -1.74 29.68 1.07
C ASP A 209 -1.35 28.67 2.15
N ARG A 210 -1.22 27.38 1.84
CA ARG A 210 -0.68 26.41 2.80
C ARG A 210 0.70 25.93 2.37
N PRO A 211 1.73 25.96 3.25
CA PRO A 211 3.05 25.46 2.91
C PRO A 211 2.94 23.98 2.56
N GLN A 212 3.11 23.64 1.27
CA GLN A 212 3.21 22.26 0.82
C GLN A 212 4.56 21.72 1.28
N PRO A 213 4.63 20.51 1.84
CA PRO A 213 5.91 19.86 1.99
C PRO A 213 6.44 19.49 0.61
N ASP A 214 7.75 19.59 0.46
CA ASP A 214 8.54 19.41 -0.75
C ASP A 214 8.46 18.00 -1.41
N GLU A 215 7.50 17.16 -1.05
CA GLU A 215 7.55 15.72 -1.35
C GLU A 215 6.51 15.16 -2.30
N ILE A 216 5.45 15.87 -2.57
CA ILE A 216 4.61 15.55 -3.72
C ILE A 216 4.21 16.89 -4.33
N ARG A 217 5.04 17.41 -5.19
CA ARG A 217 4.57 18.34 -6.21
C ARG A 217 3.61 17.56 -7.09
N VAL A 218 2.35 17.53 -6.68
CA VAL A 218 1.24 17.28 -7.57
C VAL A 218 1.16 18.52 -8.46
N THR A 219 2.17 18.67 -9.33
CA THR A 219 2.25 19.75 -10.29
C THR A 219 1.09 19.60 -11.24
N GLY A 220 0.15 20.54 -11.13
CA GLY A 220 -0.75 20.95 -12.20
C GLY A 220 -1.45 19.80 -12.93
N TYR A 221 -2.41 19.14 -12.31
CA TYR A 221 -3.38 18.30 -13.01
C TYR A 221 -4.47 19.22 -13.57
N GLY A 222 -4.10 19.95 -14.63
CA GLY A 222 -5.02 20.73 -15.42
C GLY A 222 -5.75 19.86 -16.44
N ALA A 223 -7.02 20.12 -16.65
CA ALA A 223 -7.81 19.68 -17.77
C ALA A 223 -7.00 19.74 -19.08
N GLY A 224 -6.75 18.59 -19.73
CA GLY A 224 -6.04 18.58 -21.01
C GLY A 224 -5.23 17.34 -21.36
N TYR A 225 -5.11 16.33 -20.47
CA TYR A 225 -4.51 15.06 -20.88
C TYR A 225 -5.55 14.25 -21.67
N GLY A 226 -5.38 14.26 -23.00
CA GLY A 226 -6.30 13.60 -23.92
C GLY A 226 -6.56 12.13 -23.57
N GLY A 227 -7.76 11.68 -23.84
CA GLY A 227 -8.23 10.31 -23.54
C GLY A 227 -7.32 9.18 -24.04
N TRP A 228 -6.42 9.46 -25.01
CA TRP A 228 -5.45 8.49 -25.52
C TRP A 228 -4.46 8.00 -24.44
N ARG A 229 -4.00 8.86 -23.52
CA ARG A 229 -3.09 8.47 -22.43
C ARG A 229 -3.77 7.51 -21.45
N THR A 230 -5.04 7.75 -21.14
CA THR A 230 -5.83 6.83 -20.33
C THR A 230 -5.91 5.46 -20.99
N ILE A 231 -6.15 5.41 -22.31
CA ILE A 231 -6.21 4.16 -23.07
C ILE A 231 -4.85 3.43 -23.01
N VAL A 232 -3.75 4.15 -23.28
CA VAL A 232 -2.40 3.59 -23.24
C VAL A 232 -2.06 3.05 -21.86
N TYR A 233 -2.30 3.83 -20.78
CA TYR A 233 -1.96 3.38 -19.43
C TYR A 233 -2.84 2.22 -18.98
N THR A 234 -4.11 2.19 -19.40
CA THR A 234 -4.99 1.03 -19.16
C THR A 234 -4.48 -0.21 -19.90
N ALA A 235 -4.05 -0.08 -21.14
CA ALA A 235 -3.46 -1.17 -21.90
C ALA A 235 -2.16 -1.68 -21.23
N LEU A 236 -1.28 -0.77 -20.80
CA LEU A 236 -0.06 -1.13 -20.05
C LEU A 236 -0.38 -1.83 -18.72
N PHE A 237 -1.42 -1.39 -18.03
CA PHE A 237 -1.87 -2.04 -16.81
C PHE A 237 -2.35 -3.47 -17.08
N VAL A 238 -3.15 -3.68 -18.13
CA VAL A 238 -3.57 -5.03 -18.56
C VAL A 238 -2.36 -5.90 -18.89
N VAL A 239 -1.35 -5.37 -19.58
CA VAL A 239 -0.08 -6.08 -19.83
C VAL A 239 0.60 -6.49 -18.53
N CYS A 240 0.66 -5.59 -17.52
CA CYS A 240 1.21 -5.94 -16.22
C CYS A 240 0.39 -7.03 -15.51
N LEU A 241 -0.96 -6.96 -15.57
CA LEU A 241 -1.82 -8.00 -15.00
C LEU A 241 -1.59 -9.36 -15.63
N LEU A 242 -1.48 -9.41 -16.97
CA LEU A 242 -1.21 -10.64 -17.71
C LEU A 242 0.16 -11.23 -17.37
N ALA A 243 1.18 -10.38 -17.18
CA ALA A 243 2.52 -10.83 -16.75
C ALA A 243 2.54 -11.35 -15.32
N VAL A 244 1.86 -10.68 -14.39
CA VAL A 244 1.75 -11.13 -12.99
C VAL A 244 0.96 -12.42 -12.88
N SER A 245 0.01 -12.65 -13.79
CA SER A 245 -0.77 -13.90 -13.87
C SER A 245 -0.12 -14.98 -14.75
N ASP A 246 1.14 -14.80 -15.15
CA ASP A 246 1.98 -15.74 -15.92
C ASP A 246 1.48 -16.05 -17.34
N PHE A 247 0.56 -15.21 -17.89
CA PHE A 247 0.10 -15.36 -19.29
C PHE A 247 1.11 -14.85 -20.33
N ILE A 248 1.97 -13.89 -19.94
CA ILE A 248 3.01 -13.35 -20.82
C ILE A 248 4.36 -13.34 -20.10
N PRO A 249 5.48 -13.52 -20.83
CA PRO A 249 6.79 -13.53 -20.22
C PRO A 249 7.17 -12.16 -19.68
N LEU A 250 7.84 -12.13 -18.54
CA LEU A 250 8.24 -10.93 -17.80
C LEU A 250 9.06 -9.95 -18.66
N TRP A 251 10.02 -10.46 -19.45
CA TRP A 251 10.86 -9.60 -20.30
C TRP A 251 10.02 -8.79 -21.30
N LEU A 252 8.94 -9.40 -21.84
CA LEU A 252 8.05 -8.72 -22.79
C LEU A 252 7.28 -7.57 -22.12
N MET A 253 6.76 -7.80 -20.91
CA MET A 253 6.15 -6.74 -20.09
C MET A 253 7.15 -5.59 -19.88
N CYS A 254 8.38 -5.88 -19.46
CA CYS A 254 9.40 -4.86 -19.22
C CYS A 254 9.66 -4.03 -20.47
N VAL A 255 9.88 -4.67 -21.61
CA VAL A 255 10.13 -3.97 -22.89
C VAL A 255 8.94 -3.07 -23.24
N ILE A 256 7.72 -3.60 -23.22
CA ILE A 256 6.50 -2.85 -23.57
C ILE A 256 6.34 -1.63 -22.65
N VAL A 257 6.41 -1.83 -21.30
CA VAL A 257 6.19 -0.76 -20.33
C VAL A 257 7.27 0.31 -20.42
N PHE A 258 8.56 -0.08 -20.43
CA PHE A 258 9.66 0.88 -20.51
C PHE A 258 9.65 1.69 -21.82
N VAL A 259 9.47 1.02 -22.96
CA VAL A 259 9.42 1.70 -24.26
C VAL A 259 8.22 2.65 -24.34
N ALA A 260 7.04 2.19 -23.90
CA ALA A 260 5.85 3.04 -23.91
C ALA A 260 6.04 4.31 -23.07
N PHE A 261 6.57 4.22 -21.83
CA PHE A 261 6.81 5.41 -21.01
C PHE A 261 7.96 6.28 -21.51
N LEU A 262 8.99 5.69 -22.09
CA LEU A 262 10.07 6.47 -22.73
C LEU A 262 9.57 7.30 -23.92
N LEU A 263 8.60 6.78 -24.67
CA LEU A 263 8.02 7.49 -25.81
C LEU A 263 6.91 8.46 -25.41
N CYS A 264 6.00 8.02 -24.51
CA CYS A 264 4.78 8.76 -24.20
C CYS A 264 4.93 9.74 -23.02
N ASP A 265 5.69 9.37 -21.97
CA ASP A 265 5.81 10.19 -20.76
C ASP A 265 7.04 9.88 -19.90
N ARG A 266 8.19 10.40 -20.31
CA ARG A 266 9.45 10.23 -19.57
C ARG A 266 9.44 10.80 -18.15
N ARG A 267 8.51 11.71 -17.83
CA ARG A 267 8.43 12.33 -16.50
C ARG A 267 7.95 11.36 -15.44
N VAL A 268 7.26 10.28 -15.81
CA VAL A 268 6.81 9.24 -14.89
C VAL A 268 7.99 8.63 -14.13
N PHE A 269 9.12 8.39 -14.79
CA PHE A 269 10.34 7.84 -14.16
C PHE A 269 10.89 8.68 -12.99
N ARG A 270 10.60 9.97 -12.95
CA ARG A 270 11.01 10.85 -11.82
C ARG A 270 10.07 10.80 -10.64
N ASN A 271 8.85 10.30 -10.86
CA ASN A 271 7.81 10.27 -9.85
C ASN A 271 7.69 8.89 -9.18
N VAL A 272 8.37 7.89 -9.71
CA VAL A 272 8.44 6.55 -9.10
C VAL A 272 9.22 6.63 -7.80
N ASP A 273 8.71 5.98 -6.79
CA ASP A 273 9.42 5.76 -5.52
C ASP A 273 10.51 4.68 -5.71
N TRP A 274 11.72 5.11 -6.02
CA TRP A 274 12.89 4.23 -6.18
C TRP A 274 13.40 3.67 -4.84
N GLY A 275 12.96 4.25 -3.71
CA GLY A 275 13.33 3.78 -2.38
C GLY A 275 12.86 2.36 -2.13
N LEU A 276 11.66 2.02 -2.57
CA LEU A 276 11.09 0.70 -2.38
C LEU A 276 11.86 -0.42 -3.10
N PRO A 277 12.11 -0.37 -4.42
CA PRO A 277 12.96 -1.38 -5.09
C PRO A 277 14.37 -1.50 -4.51
N LEU A 278 14.99 -0.38 -4.12
CA LEU A 278 16.30 -0.39 -3.49
C LEU A 278 16.26 -1.06 -2.11
N THR A 279 15.22 -0.83 -1.34
CA THR A 279 15.01 -1.49 -0.04
C THR A 279 14.95 -3.01 -0.20
N PHE A 280 14.24 -3.50 -1.22
CA PHE A 280 14.20 -4.93 -1.54
C PHE A 280 15.60 -5.47 -1.85
N CYS A 281 16.37 -4.77 -2.70
CA CYS A 281 17.74 -5.18 -3.03
C CYS A 281 18.62 -5.28 -1.77
N MET A 282 18.54 -4.29 -0.85
CA MET A 282 19.31 -4.31 0.39
C MET A 282 18.92 -5.47 1.31
N PHE A 283 17.61 -5.73 1.46
CA PHE A 283 17.17 -6.91 2.21
C PHE A 283 17.56 -8.23 1.56
N PHE A 284 17.53 -8.34 0.25
CA PHE A 284 17.99 -9.55 -0.45
C PHE A 284 19.46 -9.84 -0.17
N ILE A 285 20.31 -8.82 -0.17
CA ILE A 285 21.72 -8.97 0.19
C ILE A 285 21.85 -9.41 1.65
N PHE A 286 21.16 -8.74 2.57
CA PHE A 286 21.21 -9.10 3.98
C PHE A 286 20.78 -10.54 4.23
N ILE A 287 19.64 -10.95 3.68
CA ILE A 287 19.06 -12.29 3.87
C ILE A 287 19.94 -13.35 3.20
N GLY A 288 20.42 -13.09 1.97
CA GLY A 288 21.32 -13.98 1.27
C GLY A 288 22.60 -14.27 2.08
N ASN A 289 23.18 -13.25 2.70
CA ASN A 289 24.32 -13.40 3.59
C ASN A 289 23.98 -14.17 4.87
N MET A 290 22.85 -13.84 5.52
CA MET A 290 22.45 -14.46 6.78
C MET A 290 22.09 -15.94 6.61
N LYS A 291 21.58 -16.34 5.45
CA LYS A 291 21.37 -17.77 5.11
C LYS A 291 22.67 -18.59 5.09
N ARG A 292 23.80 -17.95 4.86
CA ARG A 292 25.13 -18.60 4.83
C ARG A 292 25.80 -18.67 6.20
N VAL A 293 25.18 -18.12 7.24
CA VAL A 293 25.62 -18.21 8.64
C VAL A 293 24.79 -19.27 9.35
N PRO A 294 25.32 -20.50 9.59
CA PRO A 294 24.52 -21.63 10.09
C PRO A 294 23.83 -21.33 11.40
N GLU A 295 24.52 -20.72 12.35
CA GLU A 295 23.97 -20.41 13.68
C GLU A 295 22.81 -19.42 13.60
N PHE A 296 22.89 -18.45 12.70
CA PHE A 296 21.82 -17.50 12.46
C PHE A 296 20.62 -18.17 11.76
N TYR A 297 20.91 -19.01 10.76
CA TYR A 297 19.88 -19.74 10.01
C TYR A 297 19.08 -20.65 10.93
N GLU A 298 19.74 -21.49 11.74
CA GLU A 298 19.11 -22.42 12.67
C GLU A 298 18.26 -21.68 13.71
N LEU A 299 18.79 -20.59 14.28
CA LEU A 299 18.05 -19.78 15.24
C LEU A 299 16.81 -19.13 14.59
N ALA A 300 16.96 -18.51 13.42
CA ALA A 300 15.87 -17.85 12.73
C ALA A 300 14.79 -18.85 12.29
N ALA A 301 15.19 -19.99 11.69
CA ALA A 301 14.27 -21.05 11.29
C ALA A 301 13.51 -21.64 12.50
N SER A 302 14.20 -21.93 13.61
CA SER A 302 13.56 -22.47 14.81
C SER A 302 12.50 -21.53 15.42
N LEU A 303 12.71 -20.21 15.30
CA LEU A 303 11.75 -19.21 15.79
C LEU A 303 10.53 -19.10 14.88
N VAL A 304 10.70 -19.31 13.58
CA VAL A 304 9.64 -19.10 12.57
C VAL A 304 8.85 -20.38 12.34
N ASP A 305 9.50 -21.55 12.28
CA ASP A 305 8.85 -22.82 11.87
C ASP A 305 7.74 -23.28 12.82
N ALA A 306 7.84 -22.93 14.10
CA ALA A 306 6.83 -23.35 15.09
C ALA A 306 5.49 -22.62 14.92
N HIS A 307 5.54 -21.32 14.61
CA HIS A 307 4.37 -20.42 14.53
C HIS A 307 4.58 -19.31 13.50
N PRO A 308 4.69 -19.62 12.20
CA PRO A 308 5.07 -18.63 11.17
C PRO A 308 4.04 -17.49 11.03
N LEU A 309 2.75 -17.78 11.18
CA LEU A 309 1.70 -16.77 11.12
C LEU A 309 1.84 -15.76 12.26
N GLU A 310 1.90 -16.22 13.48
CA GLU A 310 1.98 -15.39 14.68
C GLU A 310 3.28 -14.58 14.71
N VAL A 311 4.41 -15.23 14.38
CA VAL A 311 5.71 -14.56 14.28
C VAL A 311 5.67 -13.46 13.22
N ALA A 312 5.04 -13.70 12.07
CA ALA A 312 4.90 -12.68 11.03
C ALA A 312 4.00 -11.53 11.48
N VAL A 313 2.86 -11.79 12.13
CA VAL A 313 1.98 -10.76 12.69
C VAL A 313 2.71 -9.92 13.72
N VAL A 314 3.38 -10.53 14.68
CA VAL A 314 4.08 -9.84 15.77
C VAL A 314 5.27 -9.03 15.23
N SER A 315 6.12 -9.65 14.40
CA SER A 315 7.29 -8.97 13.82
C SER A 315 6.90 -7.74 13.00
N SER A 316 5.78 -7.81 12.27
CA SER A 316 5.26 -6.70 11.49
C SER A 316 4.93 -5.47 12.33
N GLN A 317 4.58 -5.66 13.61
CA GLN A 317 4.27 -4.54 14.51
C GLN A 317 5.49 -3.65 14.83
N PHE A 318 6.69 -4.20 14.67
CA PHE A 318 7.95 -3.52 14.98
C PHE A 318 8.72 -3.05 13.76
N ILE A 319 8.77 -3.86 12.70
CA ILE A 319 9.61 -3.60 11.53
C ILE A 319 8.82 -3.40 10.24
N SER A 320 7.47 -3.39 10.28
CA SER A 320 6.56 -3.34 9.13
C SER A 320 6.46 -4.66 8.36
N ASN A 321 5.30 -4.89 7.74
CA ASN A 321 4.98 -6.14 7.04
C ASN A 321 5.89 -6.44 5.84
N VAL A 322 6.30 -5.45 5.05
CA VAL A 322 7.18 -5.67 3.89
C VAL A 322 8.57 -6.17 4.31
N PRO A 323 9.31 -5.50 5.21
CA PRO A 323 10.55 -6.04 5.74
C PRO A 323 10.39 -7.39 6.44
N THR A 324 9.31 -7.57 7.21
CA THR A 324 9.01 -8.85 7.86
C THR A 324 8.89 -9.97 6.83
N THR A 325 8.14 -9.75 5.75
CA THR A 325 7.99 -10.74 4.68
C THR A 325 9.33 -11.11 4.08
N LEU A 326 10.13 -10.11 3.71
CA LEU A 326 11.46 -10.34 3.13
C LEU A 326 12.35 -11.13 4.08
N LEU A 327 12.37 -10.76 5.36
CA LEU A 327 13.19 -11.42 6.36
C LEU A 327 12.75 -12.87 6.59
N LEU A 328 11.47 -13.10 6.90
CA LEU A 328 10.98 -14.41 7.28
C LEU A 328 10.96 -15.40 6.11
N SER A 329 10.69 -14.95 4.88
CA SER A 329 10.74 -15.78 3.67
C SER A 329 12.12 -16.40 3.40
N GLY A 330 13.15 -15.89 4.04
CA GLY A 330 14.49 -16.49 4.01
C GLY A 330 14.64 -17.76 4.85
N PHE A 331 13.76 -17.96 5.83
CA PHE A 331 13.90 -18.96 6.88
C PHE A 331 12.65 -19.81 7.12
N CYS A 332 11.62 -19.68 6.26
CA CYS A 332 10.34 -20.37 6.40
C CYS A 332 9.88 -20.89 5.04
N ASP A 333 9.43 -22.15 5.01
CA ASP A 333 8.85 -22.80 3.83
C ASP A 333 7.32 -22.96 3.92
N GLN A 334 6.72 -22.52 5.02
CA GLN A 334 5.26 -22.52 5.24
C GLN A 334 4.65 -21.27 4.63
N TRP A 335 4.54 -21.26 3.29
CA TRP A 335 4.18 -20.08 2.51
C TRP A 335 2.77 -19.58 2.78
N ARG A 336 1.82 -20.49 3.02
CA ARG A 336 0.42 -20.13 3.31
C ARG A 336 0.34 -19.28 4.58
N GLU A 337 0.92 -19.76 5.66
CA GLU A 337 0.94 -19.11 6.97
C GLU A 337 1.70 -17.79 6.92
N LEU A 338 2.80 -17.75 6.16
CA LEU A 338 3.58 -16.54 5.96
C LEU A 338 2.81 -15.47 5.18
N ILE A 339 2.09 -15.86 4.12
CA ILE A 339 1.22 -14.95 3.34
C ILE A 339 0.14 -14.38 4.26
N ILE A 340 -0.56 -15.22 5.02
CA ILE A 340 -1.61 -14.78 5.94
C ILE A 340 -1.01 -13.87 7.00
N GLY A 341 0.03 -14.33 7.70
CA GLY A 341 0.62 -13.61 8.82
C GLY A 341 1.17 -12.23 8.45
N THR A 342 1.86 -12.10 7.31
CA THR A 342 2.43 -10.81 6.86
C THR A 342 1.36 -9.83 6.37
N ASN A 343 0.27 -10.32 5.78
CA ASN A 343 -0.86 -9.49 5.38
C ASN A 343 -1.67 -9.01 6.61
N LEU A 344 -2.02 -9.91 7.53
CA LEU A 344 -2.68 -9.54 8.77
C LEU A 344 -1.79 -8.66 9.66
N GLY A 345 -0.49 -8.94 9.64
CA GLY A 345 0.53 -8.14 10.32
C GLY A 345 0.65 -6.69 9.83
N GLY A 346 0.15 -6.36 8.64
CA GLY A 346 0.03 -4.98 8.16
C GLY A 346 -1.03 -4.15 8.89
N LEU A 347 -1.91 -4.80 9.67
CA LEU A 347 -2.83 -4.18 10.62
C LEU A 347 -2.17 -4.08 12.00
N GLY A 348 -2.76 -3.31 12.93
CA GLY A 348 -2.27 -3.16 14.30
C GLY A 348 -1.63 -1.80 14.54
N THR A 349 -0.31 -1.74 14.70
CA THR A 349 0.40 -0.48 14.98
C THR A 349 0.54 0.41 13.74
N LEU A 350 0.87 1.68 13.94
CA LEU A 350 1.17 2.60 12.83
C LEU A 350 2.42 2.19 12.05
N ILE A 351 3.34 1.46 12.67
CA ILE A 351 4.59 1.00 12.05
C ILE A 351 4.35 -0.24 11.21
N ALA A 352 3.30 -1.00 11.50
CA ALA A 352 3.00 -2.27 10.87
C ALA A 352 2.86 -2.19 9.33
N SER A 353 2.43 -1.03 8.80
CA SER A 353 2.34 -0.78 7.36
C SER A 353 2.68 0.67 7.03
N MET A 354 3.38 0.89 5.91
CA MET A 354 3.59 2.24 5.36
C MET A 354 2.27 2.96 5.07
N ALA A 355 1.26 2.24 4.60
CA ALA A 355 -0.09 2.72 4.39
C ALA A 355 -0.67 3.38 5.66
N SER A 356 -0.42 2.79 6.81
CA SER A 356 -0.86 3.29 8.12
C SER A 356 -0.25 4.65 8.45
N LEU A 357 1.04 4.82 8.17
CA LEU A 357 1.72 6.10 8.34
C LEU A 357 1.21 7.17 7.37
N ILE A 358 0.85 6.80 6.15
CA ILE A 358 0.27 7.71 5.15
C ILE A 358 -1.09 8.22 5.63
N GLY A 359 -1.97 7.31 6.07
CA GLY A 359 -3.27 7.68 6.66
C GLY A 359 -3.10 8.65 7.85
N TYR A 360 -2.23 8.30 8.80
CA TYR A 360 -1.91 9.13 9.95
C TYR A 360 -1.40 10.52 9.55
N LYS A 361 -0.39 10.60 8.69
CA LYS A 361 0.23 11.86 8.27
C LYS A 361 -0.78 12.78 7.59
N ASN A 362 -1.64 12.27 6.72
CA ASN A 362 -2.62 13.08 6.01
C ASN A 362 -3.68 13.63 6.95
N VAL A 363 -4.28 12.81 7.82
CA VAL A 363 -5.33 13.25 8.74
C VAL A 363 -4.77 14.20 9.80
N THR A 364 -3.62 13.88 10.41
CA THR A 364 -3.04 14.71 11.48
C THR A 364 -2.40 15.99 10.97
N ARG A 365 -2.14 16.10 9.67
CA ARG A 365 -1.73 17.34 9.03
C ARG A 365 -2.93 18.27 8.82
N ALA A 366 -4.07 17.72 8.38
CA ALA A 366 -5.30 18.49 8.25
C ALA A 366 -5.87 18.91 9.62
N TYR A 367 -5.75 18.04 10.63
CA TYR A 367 -6.28 18.25 11.98
C TYR A 367 -5.20 17.98 13.03
N PRO A 368 -4.27 18.93 13.26
CA PRO A 368 -3.13 18.75 14.17
C PRO A 368 -3.52 18.53 15.64
N ASP A 369 -4.65 19.07 16.06
CA ASP A 369 -5.26 18.93 17.39
C ASP A 369 -5.75 17.50 17.69
N LYS A 370 -6.02 16.70 16.63
CA LYS A 370 -6.59 15.35 16.76
C LYS A 370 -5.55 14.23 16.76
N LYS A 371 -4.25 14.51 16.86
CA LYS A 371 -3.16 13.50 16.81
C LYS A 371 -3.32 12.38 17.84
N GLY A 372 -3.53 12.73 19.09
CA GLY A 372 -3.71 11.74 20.18
C GLY A 372 -4.98 10.90 19.98
N ARG A 373 -6.08 11.53 19.56
CA ARG A 373 -7.34 10.85 19.25
C ARG A 373 -7.16 9.88 18.08
N TYR A 374 -6.41 10.30 17.03
CA TYR A 374 -6.13 9.42 15.90
C TYR A 374 -5.37 8.16 16.36
N LEU A 375 -4.30 8.30 17.15
CA LEU A 375 -3.54 7.16 17.64
C LEU A 375 -4.42 6.19 18.44
N ALA A 376 -5.24 6.71 19.35
CA ALA A 376 -6.10 5.89 20.18
C ALA A 376 -7.17 5.15 19.35
N VAL A 377 -7.90 5.86 18.47
CA VAL A 377 -8.94 5.26 17.61
C VAL A 377 -8.31 4.30 16.61
N TYR A 378 -7.20 4.68 15.98
CA TYR A 378 -6.48 3.85 15.04
C TYR A 378 -6.07 2.52 15.67
N THR A 379 -5.36 2.58 16.81
CA THR A 379 -4.88 1.37 17.50
C THR A 379 -6.05 0.49 17.96
N ALA A 380 -7.08 1.06 18.59
CA ALA A 380 -8.22 0.30 19.07
C ALA A 380 -8.95 -0.45 17.94
N VAL A 381 -9.23 0.24 16.82
CA VAL A 381 -9.93 -0.38 15.68
C VAL A 381 -9.03 -1.42 14.99
N ASN A 382 -7.75 -1.12 14.76
CA ASN A 382 -6.83 -2.07 14.13
C ASN A 382 -6.61 -3.33 14.98
N VAL A 383 -6.46 -3.19 16.31
CA VAL A 383 -6.34 -4.34 17.23
C VAL A 383 -7.59 -5.23 17.14
N LEU A 384 -8.79 -4.62 17.08
CA LEU A 384 -10.02 -5.38 16.86
C LEU A 384 -9.95 -6.21 15.57
N PHE A 385 -9.52 -5.60 14.45
CA PHE A 385 -9.37 -6.32 13.19
C PHE A 385 -8.33 -7.44 13.27
N VAL A 386 -7.17 -7.20 13.89
CA VAL A 386 -6.14 -8.25 14.08
C VAL A 386 -6.70 -9.42 14.89
N ILE A 387 -7.37 -9.15 16.01
CA ILE A 387 -7.96 -10.21 16.86
C ILE A 387 -8.98 -11.03 16.07
N VAL A 388 -9.90 -10.38 15.37
CA VAL A 388 -10.93 -11.07 14.58
C VAL A 388 -10.32 -11.89 13.45
N LEU A 389 -9.35 -11.33 12.71
CA LEU A 389 -8.79 -12.00 11.54
C LEU A 389 -7.78 -13.10 11.92
N VAL A 390 -6.99 -12.92 12.97
CA VAL A 390 -6.13 -13.99 13.52
C VAL A 390 -7.00 -15.07 14.18
N GLY A 391 -8.08 -14.72 14.87
CA GLY A 391 -9.05 -15.69 15.36
C GLY A 391 -9.73 -16.47 14.22
N LEU A 392 -9.94 -15.85 13.07
CA LEU A 392 -10.47 -16.52 11.88
C LEU A 392 -9.47 -17.54 11.30
N SER A 393 -8.16 -17.26 11.34
CA SER A 393 -7.16 -18.23 10.86
C SER A 393 -7.23 -19.54 11.64
N TRP A 394 -7.39 -19.49 12.97
CA TRP A 394 -7.52 -20.69 13.82
C TRP A 394 -8.81 -21.48 13.61
N ILE A 395 -9.79 -20.92 12.90
CA ILE A 395 -11.06 -21.60 12.57
C ILE A 395 -11.00 -22.24 11.18
N ILE A 396 -10.23 -21.63 10.26
CA ILE A 396 -10.14 -22.10 8.86
C ILE A 396 -9.04 -23.15 8.68
N GLU A 397 -8.02 -23.14 9.54
CA GLU A 397 -7.00 -24.21 9.66
C GLU A 397 -7.59 -25.44 10.35
#